data_899d6eb3b4ff5bce3fcac988c4dc6200
#
_entry.id   899d6eb3b4ff5bce3fcac988c4dc6200
#
_cell.length_a   1.000
_cell.length_b   1.000
_cell.length_c   1.000
_cell.angle_alpha   90.00
_cell.angle_beta   90.00
_cell.angle_gamma   90.00
#
_symmetry.space_group_name_H-M   'P 1'
#
loop_
_entity.id
_entity.type
_entity.pdbx_description
1 polymer ?
#
loop_
_entity_poly.entity_id
_entity_poly.type
_entity_poly.pdbx_seq_one_letter_code
_entity_poly.pdbx_strand_id
1 'polypeptide(L)'
;MSAQPFYLGINDVLGADPTGAPFNPLVFSAYEGWTKATGKNAAIRKSIARGETLFNKFPITITGVAGLNDLPGLQTVNGTCTTCHDTPNAGNHSLSLAIKIGTTDYPAVPALDIAGLPVYTVACANGSRLKVTDIGRAMVTGKCSDIGKLKGPILRGLAARAPYFHNGGARTLLDVVHFYDQRFSLKLTNQQKQDLVNFLDVL
;
A
#
# COMPACT_ATOMS: atom_id res chain seq x y z
N MET A 1 -5.33 -26.87 -12.43
CA MET A 1 -5.69 -25.45 -12.28
C MET A 1 -6.16 -24.95 -13.61
N SER A 2 -7.35 -24.38 -13.67
CA SER A 2 -7.92 -23.91 -14.94
C SER A 2 -7.02 -22.81 -15.54
N ALA A 3 -6.80 -22.90 -16.84
CA ALA A 3 -6.12 -21.87 -17.62
C ALA A 3 -6.99 -20.59 -17.80
N GLN A 4 -7.91 -20.32 -16.87
CA GLN A 4 -8.69 -19.10 -16.94
C GLN A 4 -7.78 -17.91 -16.62
N PRO A 5 -7.68 -16.94 -17.50
CA PRO A 5 -6.97 -15.72 -17.21
C PRO A 5 -7.66 -15.03 -16.03
N PHE A 6 -6.90 -14.74 -15.00
CA PHE A 6 -7.33 -13.99 -13.80
C PHE A 6 -7.54 -12.49 -14.06
N TYR A 7 -7.88 -12.12 -15.28
CA TYR A 7 -7.73 -10.75 -15.75
C TYR A 7 -9.03 -9.94 -15.73
N LEU A 8 -10.16 -10.54 -15.42
CA LEU A 8 -11.40 -9.79 -15.29
C LEU A 8 -11.32 -8.81 -14.13
N GLY A 9 -11.38 -7.53 -14.45
CA GLY A 9 -11.33 -6.45 -13.48
C GLY A 9 -9.91 -6.04 -13.04
N ILE A 10 -8.86 -6.44 -13.74
CA ILE A 10 -7.53 -5.87 -13.55
C ILE A 10 -7.57 -4.41 -14.03
N ASN A 11 -7.11 -3.55 -13.13
CA ASN A 11 -6.84 -2.16 -13.41
C ASN A 11 -5.35 -1.93 -13.15
N ASP A 12 -4.50 -2.27 -14.12
CA ASP A 12 -3.06 -2.34 -13.93
C ASP A 12 -2.37 -1.07 -14.43
N VAL A 13 -1.71 -0.39 -13.50
CA VAL A 13 -0.92 0.81 -13.79
C VAL A 13 0.29 0.53 -14.72
N LEU A 14 0.75 -0.71 -14.79
CA LEU A 14 1.84 -1.14 -15.66
C LEU A 14 1.38 -1.59 -17.05
N GLY A 15 0.06 -1.53 -17.31
CA GLY A 15 -0.49 -1.83 -18.63
C GLY A 15 -0.65 -3.32 -18.94
N ALA A 16 -0.70 -4.18 -17.92
CA ALA A 16 -0.89 -5.62 -18.09
C ALA A 16 -2.37 -6.03 -18.20
N ASP A 17 -3.30 -5.08 -18.38
CA ASP A 17 -4.70 -5.40 -18.64
C ASP A 17 -4.82 -6.08 -20.01
N PRO A 18 -5.29 -7.34 -20.08
CA PRO A 18 -5.36 -8.10 -21.32
C PRO A 18 -6.40 -7.56 -22.32
N THR A 19 -7.31 -6.70 -21.89
CA THR A 19 -8.25 -6.01 -22.76
C THR A 19 -7.65 -4.75 -23.37
N GLY A 20 -6.46 -4.33 -22.92
CA GLY A 20 -5.83 -3.07 -23.31
C GLY A 20 -6.51 -1.84 -22.71
N ALA A 21 -7.37 -2.02 -21.70
CA ALA A 21 -8.00 -0.90 -21.02
C ALA A 21 -6.94 -0.02 -20.30
N PRO A 22 -7.05 1.31 -20.40
CA PRO A 22 -6.13 2.20 -19.71
C PRO A 22 -6.35 2.14 -18.20
N PHE A 23 -5.30 2.39 -17.43
CA PHE A 23 -5.39 2.49 -15.98
C PHE A 23 -6.37 3.59 -15.56
N ASN A 24 -7.30 3.24 -14.68
CA ASN A 24 -8.23 4.17 -14.06
C ASN A 24 -7.84 4.39 -12.59
N PRO A 25 -7.37 5.57 -12.18
CA PRO A 25 -7.00 5.86 -10.80
C PRO A 25 -8.20 5.97 -9.86
N LEU A 26 -9.42 6.07 -10.38
CA LEU A 26 -10.64 6.10 -9.55
C LEU A 26 -11.08 4.69 -9.16
N VAL A 27 -10.26 4.04 -8.33
CA VAL A 27 -10.46 2.64 -7.92
C VAL A 27 -11.65 2.49 -6.97
N PHE A 28 -11.83 3.44 -6.06
CA PHE A 28 -12.93 3.43 -5.10
C PHE A 28 -13.93 4.54 -5.40
N SER A 29 -15.21 4.22 -5.40
CA SER A 29 -16.32 5.17 -5.64
C SER A 29 -17.55 4.91 -4.76
N ALA A 30 -17.39 4.07 -3.72
CA ALA A 30 -18.50 3.62 -2.88
C ALA A 30 -19.11 4.75 -2.02
N TYR A 31 -18.31 5.77 -1.69
CA TYR A 31 -18.69 6.81 -0.74
C TYR A 31 -18.79 8.21 -1.37
N GLU A 32 -18.65 8.34 -2.67
CA GLU A 32 -18.72 9.63 -3.38
C GLU A 32 -20.02 10.39 -3.07
N GLY A 33 -21.15 9.69 -3.01
CA GLY A 33 -22.45 10.28 -2.67
C GLY A 33 -22.52 10.89 -1.26
N TRP A 34 -21.61 10.52 -0.36
CA TRP A 34 -21.58 11.04 1.01
C TRP A 34 -20.95 12.43 1.14
N THR A 35 -20.37 12.98 0.08
CA THR A 35 -19.88 14.37 0.04
C THR A 35 -20.97 15.38 0.43
N LYS A 36 -22.24 15.09 0.10
CA LYS A 36 -23.41 15.92 0.39
C LYS A 36 -24.26 15.39 1.57
N ALA A 37 -23.74 14.48 2.37
CA ALA A 37 -24.47 13.87 3.47
C ALA A 37 -25.02 14.92 4.44
N THR A 38 -26.24 14.68 4.96
CA THR A 38 -26.93 15.50 5.96
C THR A 38 -27.37 14.65 7.14
N GLY A 39 -27.82 15.27 8.23
CA GLY A 39 -28.33 14.58 9.41
C GLY A 39 -27.25 14.14 10.40
N LYS A 40 -27.63 13.28 11.35
CA LYS A 40 -26.83 12.93 12.53
C LYS A 40 -25.41 12.45 12.23
N ASN A 41 -25.20 11.70 11.15
CA ASN A 41 -23.90 11.10 10.81
C ASN A 41 -23.22 11.84 9.65
N ALA A 42 -23.63 13.05 9.32
CA ALA A 42 -23.11 13.80 8.17
C ALA A 42 -21.61 14.05 8.26
N ALA A 43 -21.09 14.38 9.44
CA ALA A 43 -19.69 14.69 9.64
C ALA A 43 -18.79 13.50 9.30
N ILE A 44 -19.09 12.32 9.85
CA ILE A 44 -18.30 11.10 9.59
C ILE A 44 -18.43 10.65 8.14
N ARG A 45 -19.63 10.67 7.56
CA ARG A 45 -19.84 10.32 6.15
C ARG A 45 -19.06 11.22 5.20
N LYS A 46 -19.08 12.54 5.44
CA LYS A 46 -18.28 13.49 4.66
C LYS A 46 -16.76 13.24 4.81
N SER A 47 -16.33 12.88 6.01
CA SER A 47 -14.93 12.54 6.27
C SER A 47 -14.51 11.30 5.45
N ILE A 48 -15.32 10.24 5.45
CA ILE A 48 -15.08 9.03 4.67
C ILE A 48 -14.99 9.36 3.17
N ALA A 49 -15.94 10.16 2.63
CA ALA A 49 -15.92 10.56 1.22
C ALA A 49 -14.68 11.40 0.85
N ARG A 50 -14.21 12.28 1.77
CA ARG A 50 -12.94 13.00 1.56
C ARG A 50 -11.74 12.05 1.60
N GLY A 51 -11.73 11.06 2.50
CA GLY A 51 -10.70 10.03 2.56
C GLY A 51 -10.64 9.20 1.28
N GLU A 52 -11.78 8.78 0.73
CA GLU A 52 -11.88 8.12 -0.58
C GLU A 52 -11.28 8.99 -1.68
N THR A 53 -11.63 10.29 -1.69
CA THR A 53 -11.08 11.24 -2.67
C THR A 53 -9.57 11.39 -2.54
N LEU A 54 -9.05 11.50 -1.31
CA LEU A 54 -7.61 11.55 -1.06
C LEU A 54 -6.92 10.28 -1.54
N PHE A 55 -7.46 9.11 -1.22
CA PHE A 55 -6.89 7.83 -1.63
C PHE A 55 -6.78 7.72 -3.15
N ASN A 56 -7.81 8.10 -3.87
CA ASN A 56 -7.84 8.03 -5.32
C ASN A 56 -7.01 9.13 -6.03
N LYS A 57 -6.88 10.31 -5.44
CA LYS A 57 -6.42 11.51 -6.19
C LYS A 57 -5.24 12.24 -5.58
N PHE A 58 -4.85 11.95 -4.33
CA PHE A 58 -3.72 12.67 -3.71
C PHE A 58 -2.43 12.30 -4.44
N PRO A 59 -1.68 13.29 -4.97
CA PRO A 59 -0.50 13.02 -5.76
C PRO A 59 0.66 12.53 -4.89
N ILE A 60 1.33 11.48 -5.33
CA ILE A 60 2.48 10.87 -4.66
C ILE A 60 3.61 10.72 -5.66
N THR A 61 4.78 11.23 -5.31
CA THR A 61 6.03 10.93 -6.04
C THR A 61 6.63 9.66 -5.43
N ILE A 62 6.51 8.55 -6.13
CA ILE A 62 6.94 7.22 -5.68
C ILE A 62 8.37 6.98 -6.17
N THR A 63 9.32 6.90 -5.23
CA THR A 63 10.73 6.64 -5.49
C THR A 63 11.31 5.67 -4.46
N GLY A 64 12.40 4.99 -4.82
CA GLY A 64 13.14 4.11 -3.91
C GLY A 64 12.34 2.89 -3.45
N VAL A 65 11.37 2.43 -4.23
CA VAL A 65 10.58 1.22 -4.00
C VAL A 65 11.19 0.09 -4.82
N ALA A 66 12.00 -0.75 -4.16
CA ALA A 66 12.61 -1.89 -4.83
C ALA A 66 11.54 -2.88 -5.34
N GLY A 67 11.70 -3.33 -6.58
CA GLY A 67 10.71 -4.13 -7.30
C GLY A 67 9.80 -3.30 -8.22
N LEU A 68 9.65 -1.99 -7.97
CA LEU A 68 8.95 -1.06 -8.85
C LEU A 68 9.94 -0.09 -9.51
N ASN A 69 10.66 0.69 -8.71
CA ASN A 69 11.58 1.72 -9.23
C ASN A 69 12.90 1.14 -9.78
N ASP A 70 13.12 -0.16 -9.64
CA ASP A 70 14.22 -0.90 -10.30
C ASP A 70 13.92 -1.19 -11.78
N LEU A 71 12.66 -1.07 -12.20
CA LEU A 71 12.26 -1.37 -13.57
C LEU A 71 12.66 -0.22 -14.52
N PRO A 72 13.06 -0.54 -15.76
CA PRO A 72 13.42 0.47 -16.75
C PRO A 72 12.28 1.48 -16.97
N GLY A 73 12.61 2.76 -16.93
CA GLY A 73 11.64 3.86 -17.12
C GLY A 73 10.78 4.19 -15.90
N LEU A 74 10.91 3.46 -14.80
CA LEU A 74 10.07 3.63 -13.59
C LEU A 74 10.86 4.13 -12.37
N GLN A 75 12.04 4.75 -12.55
CA GLN A 75 12.86 5.27 -11.44
C GLN A 75 12.11 6.29 -10.57
N THR A 76 11.17 7.00 -11.16
CA THR A 76 10.21 7.87 -10.48
C THR A 76 8.83 7.64 -11.09
N VAL A 77 7.85 7.35 -10.24
CA VAL A 77 6.45 7.18 -10.65
C VAL A 77 5.62 8.26 -9.96
N ASN A 78 4.96 9.10 -10.74
CA ASN A 78 3.96 10.05 -10.24
C ASN A 78 2.61 9.35 -10.25
N GLY A 79 2.07 9.12 -9.08
CA GLY A 79 0.84 8.34 -8.91
C GLY A 79 0.02 8.77 -7.70
N THR A 80 -0.78 7.86 -7.21
CA THR A 80 -1.65 8.00 -6.04
C THR A 80 -1.58 6.71 -5.20
N CYS A 81 -2.35 6.59 -4.13
CA CYS A 81 -2.45 5.32 -3.39
C CYS A 81 -2.91 4.17 -4.32
N THR A 82 -3.78 4.49 -5.29
CA THR A 82 -4.33 3.52 -6.23
C THR A 82 -3.33 3.02 -7.27
N THR A 83 -2.16 3.63 -7.38
CA THR A 83 -1.06 3.11 -8.21
C THR A 83 -0.58 1.72 -7.76
N CYS A 84 -0.64 1.46 -6.46
CA CYS A 84 -0.29 0.15 -5.88
C CYS A 84 -1.51 -0.62 -5.37
N HIS A 85 -2.63 0.07 -5.08
CA HIS A 85 -3.89 -0.50 -4.65
C HIS A 85 -4.93 -0.32 -5.76
N ASP A 86 -4.72 -1.01 -6.86
CA ASP A 86 -5.26 -0.75 -8.20
C ASP A 86 -6.50 -1.58 -8.56
N THR A 87 -6.77 -2.63 -7.83
CA THR A 87 -7.94 -3.47 -8.10
C THR A 87 -9.17 -2.97 -7.33
N PRO A 88 -10.29 -2.65 -8.00
CA PRO A 88 -11.51 -2.18 -7.35
C PRO A 88 -11.97 -3.09 -6.20
N ASN A 89 -12.34 -2.49 -5.06
CA ASN A 89 -12.86 -3.12 -3.84
C ASN A 89 -11.89 -4.03 -3.06
N ALA A 90 -10.73 -4.38 -3.60
CA ALA A 90 -9.90 -5.40 -2.96
C ALA A 90 -8.43 -5.04 -2.84
N GLY A 91 -8.00 -3.90 -3.41
CA GLY A 91 -6.58 -3.55 -3.45
C GLY A 91 -5.82 -4.42 -4.47
N ASN A 92 -4.50 -4.47 -4.34
CA ASN A 92 -3.63 -5.16 -5.28
C ASN A 92 -3.58 -6.67 -5.02
N HIS A 93 -4.56 -7.43 -5.47
CA HIS A 93 -4.52 -8.90 -5.40
C HIS A 93 -4.28 -9.58 -6.75
N SER A 94 -4.37 -8.85 -7.84
CA SER A 94 -4.20 -9.36 -9.21
C SER A 94 -2.75 -9.35 -9.67
N LEU A 95 -1.94 -8.42 -9.17
CA LEU A 95 -0.53 -8.31 -9.53
C LEU A 95 0.34 -9.23 -8.68
N SER A 96 1.22 -9.97 -9.34
CA SER A 96 2.24 -10.81 -8.68
C SER A 96 3.47 -10.02 -8.23
N LEU A 97 3.52 -8.72 -8.52
CA LEU A 97 4.64 -7.85 -8.19
C LEU A 97 4.84 -7.74 -6.69
N ALA A 98 6.02 -8.15 -6.22
CA ALA A 98 6.43 -7.95 -4.84
C ALA A 98 7.37 -6.74 -4.76
N ILE A 99 7.04 -5.79 -3.88
CA ILE A 99 7.74 -4.52 -3.73
C ILE A 99 8.19 -4.29 -2.29
N LYS A 100 9.23 -3.48 -2.12
CA LYS A 100 9.75 -3.09 -0.82
C LYS A 100 9.54 -1.60 -0.61
N ILE A 101 8.53 -1.24 0.17
CA ILE A 101 8.19 0.16 0.48
C ILE A 101 8.85 0.65 1.77
N GLY A 102 9.58 -0.21 2.50
CA GLY A 102 10.28 0.15 3.73
C GLY A 102 9.60 -0.34 5.02
N THR A 103 8.49 -1.08 4.95
CA THR A 103 7.79 -1.61 6.14
C THR A 103 8.60 -2.65 6.90
N THR A 104 9.60 -3.24 6.26
CA THR A 104 10.44 -4.32 6.82
C THR A 104 11.84 -3.85 7.19
N ASP A 105 12.18 -2.58 6.95
CA ASP A 105 13.53 -2.05 7.13
C ASP A 105 13.96 -1.96 8.60
N TYR A 106 15.29 -2.06 8.82
CA TYR A 106 15.92 -1.78 10.09
C TYR A 106 17.16 -0.88 9.88
N PRO A 107 17.23 0.31 10.52
CA PRO A 107 16.17 0.89 11.36
C PRO A 107 14.90 1.21 10.55
N ALA A 108 13.76 1.17 11.23
CA ALA A 108 12.46 1.47 10.62
C ALA A 108 12.23 2.99 10.49
N VAL A 109 11.26 3.33 9.66
CA VAL A 109 10.67 4.68 9.64
C VAL A 109 10.08 4.97 11.02
N PRO A 110 10.27 6.19 11.61
CA PRO A 110 9.82 6.50 12.96
C PRO A 110 8.34 6.29 13.26
N ALA A 111 7.50 6.28 12.22
CA ALA A 111 6.07 5.97 12.37
C ALA A 111 5.77 4.51 12.73
N LEU A 112 6.75 3.60 12.61
CA LEU A 112 6.56 2.18 12.90
C LEU A 112 7.08 1.84 14.30
N ASP A 113 6.25 1.14 15.07
CA ASP A 113 6.68 0.54 16.33
C ASP A 113 7.27 -0.84 16.06
N ILE A 114 8.59 -0.89 16.01
CA ILE A 114 9.33 -2.15 15.86
C ILE A 114 9.93 -2.65 17.17
N ALA A 115 9.63 -2.00 18.29
CA ALA A 115 10.05 -2.46 19.60
C ALA A 115 9.42 -3.83 19.89
N GLY A 116 10.23 -4.82 20.16
CA GLY A 116 9.76 -6.19 20.39
C GLY A 116 9.56 -7.02 19.12
N LEU A 117 9.71 -6.48 17.93
CA LEU A 117 9.77 -7.28 16.71
C LEU A 117 11.13 -7.93 16.54
N PRO A 118 11.20 -9.15 15.98
CA PRO A 118 12.46 -9.81 15.68
C PRO A 118 13.23 -9.00 14.63
N VAL A 119 14.57 -8.92 14.80
CA VAL A 119 15.45 -8.33 13.81
C VAL A 119 16.35 -9.42 13.27
N TYR A 120 16.23 -9.69 11.98
CA TYR A 120 17.01 -10.70 11.28
C TYR A 120 18.23 -10.05 10.60
N THR A 121 19.39 -10.67 10.73
CA THR A 121 20.57 -10.34 9.90
C THR A 121 20.69 -11.40 8.82
N VAL A 122 20.38 -11.04 7.59
CA VAL A 122 20.43 -11.94 6.44
C VAL A 122 21.74 -11.74 5.70
N ALA A 123 22.50 -12.83 5.53
CA ALA A 123 23.74 -12.83 4.76
C ALA A 123 23.44 -13.26 3.32
N CYS A 124 23.94 -12.52 2.36
CA CYS A 124 23.84 -12.81 0.94
C CYS A 124 25.10 -13.49 0.41
N ALA A 125 24.98 -14.25 -0.68
CA ALA A 125 26.10 -14.96 -1.29
C ALA A 125 27.24 -14.03 -1.77
N ASN A 126 26.93 -12.76 -2.05
CA ASN A 126 27.92 -11.74 -2.39
C ASN A 126 28.62 -11.13 -1.16
N GLY A 127 28.42 -11.68 0.04
CA GLY A 127 29.02 -11.22 1.29
C GLY A 127 28.29 -10.04 1.96
N SER A 128 27.29 -9.41 1.33
CA SER A 128 26.52 -8.34 1.95
C SER A 128 25.63 -8.88 3.07
N ARG A 129 25.35 -8.03 4.06
CA ARG A 129 24.45 -8.33 5.18
C ARG A 129 23.39 -7.26 5.28
N LEU A 130 22.13 -7.66 5.42
CA LEU A 130 20.99 -6.80 5.54
C LEU A 130 20.28 -7.09 6.87
N LYS A 131 19.88 -6.03 7.58
CA LYS A 131 19.02 -6.16 8.75
C LYS A 131 17.60 -5.81 8.36
N VAL A 132 16.65 -6.67 8.72
CA VAL A 132 15.21 -6.48 8.44
C VAL A 132 14.38 -7.04 9.60
N THR A 133 13.18 -6.50 9.79
CA THR A 133 12.19 -7.04 10.73
C THR A 133 11.32 -8.12 10.11
N ASP A 134 11.39 -8.26 8.78
CA ASP A 134 10.69 -9.30 8.02
C ASP A 134 11.49 -9.62 6.74
N ILE A 135 11.76 -10.89 6.53
CA ILE A 135 12.55 -11.35 5.36
C ILE A 135 11.71 -11.27 4.08
N GLY A 136 10.39 -11.31 4.18
CA GLY A 136 9.47 -11.19 3.06
C GLY A 136 9.63 -12.32 2.03
N ARG A 137 9.46 -11.98 0.75
CA ARG A 137 9.49 -12.93 -0.37
C ARG A 137 10.78 -13.78 -0.43
N ALA A 138 11.90 -13.29 0.08
CA ALA A 138 13.16 -14.05 0.08
C ALA A 138 13.06 -15.37 0.86
N MET A 139 12.13 -15.51 1.80
CA MET A 139 11.84 -16.79 2.47
C MET A 139 11.39 -17.89 1.50
N VAL A 140 10.76 -17.51 0.39
CA VAL A 140 10.26 -18.45 -0.63
C VAL A 140 11.25 -18.62 -1.76
N THR A 141 11.90 -17.52 -2.18
CA THR A 141 12.73 -17.52 -3.39
C THR A 141 14.20 -17.80 -3.12
N GLY A 142 14.67 -17.64 -1.87
CA GLY A 142 16.10 -17.69 -1.52
C GLY A 142 16.94 -16.56 -2.13
N LYS A 143 16.33 -15.58 -2.79
CA LYS A 143 17.03 -14.51 -3.49
C LYS A 143 17.22 -13.29 -2.59
N CYS A 144 18.47 -12.81 -2.46
CA CYS A 144 18.76 -11.58 -1.72
C CYS A 144 18.05 -10.35 -2.27
N SER A 145 17.83 -10.27 -3.57
CA SER A 145 17.06 -9.20 -4.21
C SER A 145 15.59 -9.14 -3.77
N ASP A 146 15.08 -10.19 -3.14
CA ASP A 146 13.71 -10.28 -2.68
C ASP A 146 13.56 -10.06 -1.16
N ILE A 147 14.65 -9.76 -0.45
CA ILE A 147 14.61 -9.48 0.98
C ILE A 147 13.74 -8.25 1.25
N GLY A 148 12.73 -8.43 2.12
CA GLY A 148 11.80 -7.37 2.52
C GLY A 148 10.79 -6.98 1.46
N LYS A 149 10.75 -7.65 0.31
CA LYS A 149 9.67 -7.44 -0.67
C LYS A 149 8.43 -8.20 -0.27
N LEU A 150 7.28 -7.53 -0.39
CA LEU A 150 5.97 -8.07 -0.07
C LEU A 150 5.00 -7.76 -1.20
N LYS A 151 4.01 -8.61 -1.40
CA LYS A 151 2.91 -8.34 -2.32
C LYS A 151 1.96 -7.33 -1.69
N GLY A 152 1.38 -6.43 -2.49
CA GLY A 152 0.35 -5.49 -2.04
C GLY A 152 -0.85 -6.25 -1.42
N PRO A 153 -1.32 -5.83 -0.24
CA PRO A 153 -2.40 -6.52 0.46
C PRO A 153 -3.78 -6.18 -0.13
N ILE A 154 -4.73 -7.07 0.12
CA ILE A 154 -6.15 -6.76 -0.02
C ILE A 154 -6.53 -5.78 1.09
N LEU A 155 -7.27 -4.71 0.75
CA LEU A 155 -7.66 -3.67 1.71
C LEU A 155 -9.04 -3.92 2.37
N ARG A 156 -9.78 -4.93 1.94
CA ARG A 156 -11.10 -5.24 2.49
C ARG A 156 -11.02 -5.70 3.94
N GLY A 157 -11.88 -5.15 4.79
CA GLY A 157 -12.01 -5.53 6.20
C GLY A 157 -10.84 -5.06 7.06
N LEU A 158 -10.23 -3.92 6.76
CA LEU A 158 -9.06 -3.41 7.49
C LEU A 158 -9.34 -3.19 8.99
N ALA A 159 -10.53 -2.70 9.37
CA ALA A 159 -10.89 -2.47 10.77
C ALA A 159 -10.67 -3.69 11.69
N ALA A 160 -10.82 -4.91 11.15
CA ALA A 160 -10.68 -6.15 11.91
C ALA A 160 -9.27 -6.78 11.81
N ARG A 161 -8.29 -6.10 11.21
CA ARG A 161 -7.01 -6.72 10.84
C ARG A 161 -5.78 -6.14 11.52
N ALA A 162 -5.96 -5.32 12.54
CA ALA A 162 -4.83 -4.83 13.35
C ALA A 162 -4.11 -6.01 14.06
N PRO A 163 -2.77 -5.96 14.24
CA PRO A 163 -1.86 -4.91 13.77
C PRO A 163 -1.58 -5.01 12.26
N TYR A 164 -1.16 -3.89 11.67
CA TYR A 164 -0.99 -3.75 10.22
C TYR A 164 0.46 -3.97 9.78
N PHE A 165 0.63 -4.09 8.45
CA PHE A 165 1.80 -4.59 7.76
C PHE A 165 2.07 -6.06 8.05
N HIS A 166 2.94 -6.67 7.26
CA HIS A 166 3.20 -8.12 7.37
C HIS A 166 3.91 -8.49 8.68
N ASN A 167 4.68 -7.56 9.23
CA ASN A 167 5.39 -7.72 10.50
C ASN A 167 4.62 -7.18 11.71
N GLY A 168 3.43 -6.58 11.54
CA GLY A 168 2.67 -5.98 12.62
C GLY A 168 3.22 -4.64 13.15
N GLY A 169 4.11 -3.98 12.41
CA GLY A 169 4.80 -2.76 12.86
C GLY A 169 3.93 -1.51 12.98
N ALA A 170 2.67 -1.54 12.52
CA ALA A 170 1.70 -0.47 12.72
C ALA A 170 0.52 -1.02 13.55
N ARG A 171 0.25 -0.41 14.71
CA ARG A 171 -0.80 -0.88 15.62
C ARG A 171 -2.19 -0.42 15.21
N THR A 172 -2.26 0.73 14.57
CA THR A 172 -3.51 1.40 14.17
C THR A 172 -3.47 1.83 12.70
N LEU A 173 -4.64 2.11 12.11
CA LEU A 173 -4.70 2.71 10.77
C LEU A 173 -4.05 4.10 10.73
N LEU A 174 -4.03 4.82 11.83
CA LEU A 174 -3.33 6.10 11.91
C LEU A 174 -1.81 5.91 11.77
N ASP A 175 -1.23 4.86 12.35
CA ASP A 175 0.19 4.54 12.20
C ASP A 175 0.50 4.17 10.74
N VAL A 176 -0.40 3.45 10.07
CA VAL A 176 -0.30 3.17 8.63
C VAL A 176 -0.25 4.47 7.83
N VAL A 177 -1.17 5.40 8.09
CA VAL A 177 -1.20 6.70 7.39
C VAL A 177 0.04 7.54 7.71
N HIS A 178 0.52 7.53 8.94
CA HIS A 178 1.77 8.21 9.33
C HIS A 178 2.98 7.62 8.61
N PHE A 179 3.04 6.28 8.47
CA PHE A 179 4.10 5.63 7.72
C PHE A 179 4.15 6.14 6.27
N TYR A 180 3.02 6.14 5.55
CA TYR A 180 2.96 6.62 4.18
C TYR A 180 3.30 8.12 4.07
N ASP A 181 2.80 8.93 5.00
CA ASP A 181 3.11 10.37 5.07
C ASP A 181 4.60 10.62 5.19
N GLN A 182 5.30 9.91 6.08
CA GLN A 182 6.75 10.03 6.26
C GLN A 182 7.53 9.42 5.09
N ARG A 183 7.16 8.21 4.66
CA ARG A 183 7.88 7.46 3.62
C ARG A 183 7.91 8.18 2.28
N PHE A 184 6.84 8.85 1.92
CA PHE A 184 6.69 9.56 0.65
C PHE A 184 6.63 11.08 0.80
N SER A 185 6.89 11.62 1.99
CA SER A 185 6.89 13.06 2.28
C SER A 185 5.61 13.79 1.84
N LEU A 186 4.44 13.19 2.13
CA LEU A 186 3.15 13.66 1.62
C LEU A 186 2.72 14.98 2.26
N LYS A 187 3.20 15.28 3.48
CA LYS A 187 2.85 16.48 4.25
C LYS A 187 1.35 16.63 4.49
N LEU A 188 0.70 15.52 4.80
CA LEU A 188 -0.74 15.49 5.07
C LEU A 188 -1.07 16.31 6.33
N THR A 189 -2.14 17.10 6.26
CA THR A 189 -2.70 17.75 7.45
C THR A 189 -3.34 16.71 8.38
N ASN A 190 -3.54 17.06 9.65
CA ASN A 190 -4.21 16.17 10.61
C ASN A 190 -5.62 15.79 10.15
N GLN A 191 -6.35 16.72 9.50
CA GLN A 191 -7.67 16.44 8.94
C GLN A 191 -7.60 15.40 7.82
N GLN A 192 -6.64 15.54 6.90
CA GLN A 192 -6.46 14.58 5.80
C GLN A 192 -6.07 13.19 6.32
N LYS A 193 -5.23 13.11 7.34
CA LYS A 193 -4.90 11.84 8.00
C LYS A 193 -6.13 11.18 8.61
N GLN A 194 -6.94 11.96 9.33
CA GLN A 194 -8.18 11.44 9.91
C GLN A 194 -9.21 11.02 8.85
N ASP A 195 -9.33 11.78 7.75
CA ASP A 195 -10.21 11.44 6.63
C ASP A 195 -9.79 10.12 5.98
N LEU A 196 -8.47 9.91 5.76
CA LEU A 196 -7.94 8.64 5.27
C LEU A 196 -8.19 7.48 6.23
N VAL A 197 -7.97 7.68 7.54
CA VAL A 197 -8.26 6.65 8.56
C VAL A 197 -9.74 6.26 8.52
N ASN A 198 -10.64 7.24 8.52
CA ASN A 198 -12.07 6.98 8.48
C ASN A 198 -12.51 6.25 7.20
N PHE A 199 -11.86 6.52 6.07
CA PHE A 199 -12.10 5.79 4.82
C PHE A 199 -11.58 4.36 4.90
N LEU A 200 -10.36 4.15 5.37
CA LEU A 200 -9.75 2.82 5.48
C LEU A 200 -10.49 1.92 6.48
N ASP A 201 -11.10 2.51 7.51
CA ASP A 201 -11.84 1.79 8.55
C ASP A 201 -13.18 1.20 8.04
N VAL A 202 -13.67 1.67 6.90
CA VAL A 202 -14.93 1.19 6.30
C VAL A 202 -14.73 0.36 5.03
N LEU A 203 -13.49 0.06 4.66
CA LEU A 203 -13.15 -0.88 3.59
C LEU A 203 -13.20 -2.33 4.12
#